data_58427d48538432a2ab152b53721ade0b
#
_entry.id   58427d48538432a2ab152b53721ade0b
#
_cell.length_a   1.000
_cell.length_b   1.000
_cell.length_c   1.000
_cell.angle_alpha   90.00
_cell.angle_beta   90.00
_cell.angle_gamma   90.00
#
_symmetry.space_group_name_H-M   'P 1'
#
loop_
_entity.id
_entity.type
_entity.pdbx_description
1 polymer ?
#
loop_
_entity_poly.entity_id
_entity_poly.type
_entity_poly.pdbx_seq_one_letter_code
_entity_poly.pdbx_strand_id
1 'polypeptide(L)'
;NFKNKITGKCTPAKFANMANLFTSLELIKNESSDLVYFVEDDYIHTKESITEMLFTFEKLSTIFNEDVFLLPADYPYLYSKSDNTKIFLGHKKHWRLVDESLVTFLTSKKVVIENFKNLMQMATKWEDPWEKPLHEIYKKVPCFSPIPSLSMHCANINSVYGLPPNIDWKNIWDENKNYK
;
A
#
# COMPACT_ATOMS: atom_id res chain seq x y z
N ASN A 1 -4.70 -1.99 -21.12
CA ASN A 1 -6.02 -2.24 -21.74
C ASN A 1 -6.52 -3.63 -21.36
N PHE A 2 -7.29 -3.69 -20.30
CA PHE A 2 -7.92 -4.94 -19.87
C PHE A 2 -9.06 -5.27 -20.86
N LYS A 3 -8.90 -6.34 -21.61
CA LYS A 3 -9.97 -6.86 -22.48
C LYS A 3 -10.89 -7.74 -21.64
N ASN A 4 -12.14 -7.36 -21.49
CA ASN A 4 -13.12 -8.26 -20.89
C ASN A 4 -13.14 -9.58 -21.66
N LYS A 5 -12.81 -10.70 -21.00
CA LYS A 5 -12.71 -12.03 -21.64
C LYS A 5 -14.04 -12.50 -22.29
N ILE A 6 -15.17 -11.99 -21.81
CA ILE A 6 -16.52 -12.37 -22.29
C ILE A 6 -16.94 -11.49 -23.48
N THR A 7 -16.71 -10.16 -23.42
CA THR A 7 -17.22 -9.22 -24.41
C THR A 7 -16.17 -8.75 -25.41
N GLY A 8 -14.88 -8.98 -25.16
CA GLY A 8 -13.76 -8.50 -25.98
C GLY A 8 -13.56 -6.98 -25.97
N LYS A 9 -14.36 -6.21 -25.22
CA LYS A 9 -14.29 -4.76 -25.14
C LYS A 9 -13.23 -4.32 -24.13
N CYS A 10 -12.53 -3.22 -24.46
CA CYS A 10 -11.63 -2.56 -23.51
C CYS A 10 -12.43 -1.97 -22.35
N THR A 11 -11.97 -2.25 -21.13
CA THR A 11 -12.58 -1.75 -19.91
C THR A 11 -12.02 -0.34 -19.60
N PRO A 12 -12.82 0.65 -19.17
CA PRO A 12 -12.30 1.89 -18.60
C PRO A 12 -11.28 1.65 -17.50
N ALA A 13 -10.30 2.55 -17.34
CA ALA A 13 -9.21 2.37 -16.37
C ALA A 13 -9.67 1.99 -14.95
N LYS A 14 -10.71 2.67 -14.44
CA LYS A 14 -11.31 2.35 -13.13
C LYS A 14 -11.78 0.90 -13.00
N PHE A 15 -12.33 0.32 -14.05
CA PHE A 15 -12.75 -1.09 -14.02
C PHE A 15 -11.57 -2.05 -14.19
N ALA A 16 -10.49 -1.60 -14.84
CA ALA A 16 -9.25 -2.37 -14.89
C ALA A 16 -8.62 -2.48 -13.50
N ASN A 17 -8.55 -1.38 -12.74
CA ASN A 17 -8.06 -1.36 -11.36
C ASN A 17 -8.92 -2.27 -10.45
N MET A 18 -10.25 -2.15 -10.54
CA MET A 18 -11.16 -3.03 -9.79
C MET A 18 -10.97 -4.51 -10.14
N ALA A 19 -10.78 -4.84 -11.43
CA ALA A 19 -10.54 -6.21 -11.87
C ALA A 19 -9.18 -6.76 -11.40
N ASN A 20 -8.14 -5.93 -11.38
CA ASN A 20 -6.84 -6.26 -10.83
C ASN A 20 -6.94 -6.54 -9.33
N LEU A 21 -7.56 -5.65 -8.59
CA LEU A 21 -7.76 -5.81 -7.15
C LEU A 21 -8.57 -7.08 -6.84
N PHE A 22 -9.67 -7.34 -7.58
CA PHE A 22 -10.45 -8.56 -7.45
C PHE A 22 -9.58 -9.80 -7.63
N THR A 23 -8.83 -9.87 -8.74
CA THR A 23 -7.98 -11.01 -9.05
C THR A 23 -6.90 -11.21 -8.00
N SER A 24 -6.28 -10.13 -7.54
CA SER A 24 -5.23 -10.18 -6.52
C SER A 24 -5.77 -10.63 -5.17
N LEU A 25 -6.94 -10.16 -4.75
CA LEU A 25 -7.56 -10.61 -3.50
C LEU A 25 -7.95 -12.09 -3.54
N GLU A 26 -8.49 -12.58 -4.66
CA GLU A 26 -8.79 -14.02 -4.84
C GLU A 26 -7.50 -14.85 -4.85
N LEU A 27 -6.41 -14.34 -5.45
CA LEU A 27 -5.10 -15.00 -5.44
C LEU A 27 -4.55 -15.11 -4.01
N ILE A 28 -4.59 -14.02 -3.25
CA ILE A 28 -4.16 -14.01 -1.84
C ILE A 28 -4.92 -15.07 -1.04
N LYS A 29 -6.24 -15.15 -1.23
CA LYS A 29 -7.08 -16.13 -0.52
C LYS A 29 -6.64 -17.56 -0.78
N ASN A 30 -6.23 -17.88 -1.98
CA ASN A 30 -5.88 -19.24 -2.42
C ASN A 30 -4.40 -19.59 -2.18
N GLU A 31 -3.50 -18.60 -2.09
CA GLU A 31 -2.08 -18.80 -1.86
C GLU A 31 -1.76 -19.07 -0.39
N SER A 32 -0.66 -19.77 -0.14
CA SER A 32 -0.27 -20.18 1.22
C SER A 32 0.71 -19.25 1.93
N SER A 33 1.06 -18.11 1.37
CA SER A 33 1.98 -17.15 2.00
C SER A 33 1.39 -16.52 3.24
N ASP A 34 2.19 -16.37 4.30
CA ASP A 34 1.76 -15.76 5.56
C ASP A 34 1.72 -14.23 5.48
N LEU A 35 2.61 -13.64 4.68
CA LEU A 35 2.65 -12.21 4.42
C LEU A 35 2.23 -11.90 2.98
N VAL A 36 1.60 -10.77 2.82
CA VAL A 36 1.10 -10.25 1.56
C VAL A 36 1.65 -8.85 1.36
N TYR A 37 2.32 -8.64 0.24
CA TYR A 37 2.64 -7.30 -0.24
C TYR A 37 1.81 -7.01 -1.49
N PHE A 38 0.75 -6.23 -1.31
CA PHE A 38 -0.06 -5.72 -2.40
C PHE A 38 0.60 -4.45 -2.93
N VAL A 39 0.99 -4.44 -4.19
CA VAL A 39 1.69 -3.32 -4.82
C VAL A 39 1.11 -3.01 -6.18
N GLU A 40 0.83 -1.74 -6.44
CA GLU A 40 0.43 -1.22 -7.74
C GLU A 40 1.67 -1.06 -8.64
N ASP A 41 1.49 -1.15 -9.97
CA ASP A 41 2.57 -1.20 -10.96
C ASP A 41 3.25 0.16 -11.23
N ASP A 42 2.77 1.22 -10.60
CA ASP A 42 3.29 2.58 -10.67
C ASP A 42 4.11 3.01 -9.43
N TYR A 43 4.59 2.04 -8.64
CA TYR A 43 5.52 2.30 -7.53
C TYR A 43 6.93 1.84 -7.87
N ILE A 44 7.92 2.68 -7.60
CA ILE A 44 9.34 2.29 -7.55
C ILE A 44 9.85 2.34 -6.12
N HIS A 45 10.72 1.40 -5.78
CA HIS A 45 11.15 1.13 -4.42
C HIS A 45 12.65 1.39 -4.22
N THR A 46 13.04 1.79 -3.00
CA THR A 46 14.43 1.77 -2.59
C THR A 46 14.89 0.32 -2.38
N LYS A 47 16.19 0.06 -2.45
CA LYS A 47 16.76 -1.29 -2.28
C LYS A 47 16.43 -1.93 -0.94
N GLU A 48 16.33 -1.11 0.11
CA GLU A 48 16.06 -1.58 1.45
C GLU A 48 14.58 -1.80 1.77
N SER A 49 13.64 -1.42 0.88
CA SER A 49 12.20 -1.37 1.15
C SER A 49 11.65 -2.66 1.73
N ILE A 50 11.90 -3.77 1.06
CA ILE A 50 11.35 -5.07 1.50
C ILE A 50 11.93 -5.47 2.85
N THR A 51 13.26 -5.35 3.01
CA THR A 51 13.93 -5.71 4.28
C THR A 51 13.43 -4.84 5.43
N GLU A 52 13.32 -3.53 5.23
CA GLU A 52 12.82 -2.60 6.25
C GLU A 52 11.36 -2.93 6.62
N MET A 53 10.50 -3.20 5.64
CA MET A 53 9.09 -3.56 5.91
C MET A 53 8.96 -4.88 6.65
N LEU A 54 9.69 -5.93 6.25
CA LEU A 54 9.58 -7.25 6.88
C LEU A 54 9.95 -7.20 8.37
N PHE A 55 11.11 -6.64 8.70
CA PHE A 55 11.55 -6.52 10.10
C PHE A 55 10.70 -5.54 10.90
N THR A 56 10.19 -4.49 10.28
CA THR A 56 9.26 -3.55 10.94
C THR A 56 7.92 -4.20 11.21
N PHE A 57 7.39 -5.00 10.28
CA PHE A 57 6.16 -5.74 10.48
C PHE A 57 6.25 -6.64 11.71
N GLU A 58 7.28 -7.47 11.79
CA GLU A 58 7.52 -8.35 12.94
C GLU A 58 7.58 -7.55 14.27
N LYS A 59 8.34 -6.47 14.27
CA LYS A 59 8.52 -5.61 15.45
C LYS A 59 7.23 -4.93 15.88
N LEU A 60 6.51 -4.27 14.95
CA LEU A 60 5.29 -3.55 15.29
C LEU A 60 4.15 -4.50 15.64
N SER A 61 4.03 -5.63 14.94
CA SER A 61 3.04 -6.66 15.31
C SER A 61 3.27 -7.19 16.73
N THR A 62 4.53 -7.34 17.14
CA THR A 62 4.87 -7.71 18.52
C THR A 62 4.49 -6.62 19.53
N ILE A 63 4.77 -5.34 19.21
CA ILE A 63 4.44 -4.20 20.10
C ILE A 63 2.92 -4.06 20.28
N PHE A 64 2.15 -4.24 19.21
CA PHE A 64 0.70 -4.10 19.22
C PHE A 64 -0.03 -5.38 19.63
N ASN A 65 0.69 -6.52 19.69
CA ASN A 65 0.13 -7.86 19.88
C ASN A 65 -0.95 -8.22 18.86
N GLU A 66 -0.81 -7.68 17.64
CA GLU A 66 -1.68 -7.91 16.48
C GLU A 66 -0.92 -7.60 15.18
N ASP A 67 -1.36 -8.20 14.08
CA ASP A 67 -0.79 -7.89 12.78
C ASP A 67 -1.18 -6.48 12.34
N VAL A 68 -0.28 -5.80 11.63
CA VAL A 68 -0.43 -4.38 11.24
C VAL A 68 -0.42 -4.23 9.72
N PHE A 69 -0.79 -3.05 9.23
CA PHE A 69 -0.51 -2.61 7.86
C PHE A 69 0.74 -1.76 7.82
N LEU A 70 1.57 -1.96 6.80
CA LEU A 70 2.71 -1.11 6.48
C LEU A 70 2.58 -0.57 5.07
N LEU A 71 2.66 0.74 4.92
CA LEU A 71 2.75 1.40 3.63
C LEU A 71 4.23 1.54 3.23
N PRO A 72 4.58 1.48 1.95
CA PRO A 72 5.95 1.76 1.53
C PRO A 72 6.21 3.26 1.34
N ALA A 73 5.16 4.07 1.22
CA ALA A 73 5.26 5.49 0.86
C ALA A 73 4.90 6.42 2.03
N ASP A 74 5.65 7.53 2.10
CA ASP A 74 5.42 8.66 2.99
C ASP A 74 4.81 9.80 2.16
N TYR A 75 3.50 9.82 2.06
CA TYR A 75 2.80 10.73 1.17
C TYR A 75 2.85 12.20 1.62
N PRO A 76 2.94 13.17 0.68
CA PRO A 76 2.94 14.60 0.98
C PRO A 76 1.73 15.06 1.80
N TYR A 77 0.55 14.47 1.61
CA TYR A 77 -0.66 14.88 2.35
C TYR A 77 -0.52 14.73 3.88
N LEU A 78 0.31 13.78 4.34
CA LEU A 78 0.58 13.57 5.76
C LEU A 78 1.28 14.77 6.44
N TYR A 79 1.79 15.70 5.65
CA TYR A 79 2.45 16.93 6.12
C TYR A 79 1.57 18.18 5.99
N SER A 80 0.39 18.05 5.37
CA SER A 80 -0.59 19.15 5.23
C SER A 80 -1.68 19.14 6.30
N LYS A 81 -1.70 18.10 7.14
CA LYS A 81 -2.66 17.95 8.25
C LYS A 81 -1.98 18.29 9.58
N SER A 82 -2.73 18.92 10.49
CA SER A 82 -2.31 19.15 11.87
C SER A 82 -2.87 18.06 12.78
N ASP A 83 -2.48 16.81 12.48
CA ASP A 83 -2.98 15.65 13.23
C ASP A 83 -1.96 15.20 14.28
N ASN A 84 -2.45 14.80 15.45
CA ASN A 84 -1.64 14.12 16.44
C ASN A 84 -1.40 12.68 15.98
N THR A 85 -0.16 12.38 15.58
CA THR A 85 0.22 11.02 15.24
C THR A 85 1.26 10.45 16.21
N LYS A 86 1.29 9.13 16.34
CA LYS A 86 2.32 8.42 17.09
C LYS A 86 3.40 7.96 16.13
N ILE A 87 4.67 8.07 16.57
CA ILE A 87 5.84 7.65 15.82
C ILE A 87 6.51 6.50 16.56
N PHE A 88 6.86 5.45 15.83
CA PHE A 88 7.53 4.24 16.31
C PHE A 88 8.84 4.06 15.58
N LEU A 89 9.82 3.43 16.22
CA LEU A 89 11.03 2.99 15.55
C LEU A 89 10.78 1.59 14.97
N GLY A 90 10.78 1.49 13.63
CA GLY A 90 10.78 0.23 12.90
C GLY A 90 12.13 -0.50 12.96
N HIS A 91 12.58 -1.10 11.86
CA HIS A 91 13.90 -1.72 11.79
C HIS A 91 15.00 -0.64 11.84
N LYS A 92 15.02 0.25 10.86
CA LYS A 92 16.00 1.36 10.77
C LYS A 92 15.34 2.73 10.60
N LYS A 93 14.06 2.78 10.26
CA LYS A 93 13.32 4.01 10.00
C LYS A 93 12.28 4.29 11.07
N HIS A 94 11.85 5.53 11.15
CA HIS A 94 10.68 5.89 11.93
C HIS A 94 9.41 5.60 11.12
N TRP A 95 8.36 5.24 11.82
CA TRP A 95 7.07 4.90 11.23
C TRP A 95 5.97 5.64 11.97
N ARG A 96 5.15 6.38 11.24
CA ARG A 96 4.00 7.09 11.81
C ARG A 96 2.72 6.28 11.65
N LEU A 97 1.87 6.31 12.66
CA LEU A 97 0.52 5.78 12.58
C LEU A 97 -0.30 6.65 11.61
N VAL A 98 -1.05 6.02 10.69
CA VAL A 98 -1.87 6.69 9.69
C VAL A 98 -3.22 6.01 9.58
N ASP A 99 -4.22 6.74 9.09
CA ASP A 99 -5.61 6.30 8.91
C ASP A 99 -6.07 6.31 7.45
N GLU A 100 -5.23 6.78 6.53
CA GLU A 100 -5.51 6.86 5.10
C GLU A 100 -4.30 6.42 4.27
N SER A 101 -4.55 5.82 3.10
CA SER A 101 -3.52 5.44 2.13
C SER A 101 -4.10 5.22 0.74
N LEU A 102 -3.23 4.94 -0.23
CA LEU A 102 -3.56 4.27 -1.48
C LEU A 102 -3.49 2.74 -1.30
N VAL A 103 -3.74 1.97 -2.37
CA VAL A 103 -3.89 0.50 -2.31
C VAL A 103 -2.54 -0.23 -2.43
N THR A 104 -1.47 0.33 -1.87
CA THR A 104 -0.16 -0.34 -1.81
C THR A 104 0.25 -0.52 -0.36
N PHE A 105 0.26 -1.78 0.11
CA PHE A 105 0.50 -2.10 1.52
C PHE A 105 1.07 -3.52 1.71
N LEU A 106 1.79 -3.72 2.82
CA LEU A 106 2.18 -5.02 3.34
C LEU A 106 1.37 -5.32 4.60
N THR A 107 0.86 -6.54 4.71
CA THR A 107 0.19 -7.05 5.91
C THR A 107 0.21 -8.59 5.92
N SER A 108 -0.37 -9.23 6.94
CA SER A 108 -0.52 -10.69 6.93
C SER A 108 -1.69 -11.15 6.06
N LYS A 109 -1.60 -12.39 5.55
CA LYS A 109 -2.73 -13.08 4.91
C LYS A 109 -3.93 -13.15 5.85
N LYS A 110 -3.69 -13.38 7.14
CA LYS A 110 -4.74 -13.41 8.17
C LYS A 110 -5.58 -12.13 8.15
N VAL A 111 -4.93 -10.97 8.23
CA VAL A 111 -5.62 -9.67 8.19
C VAL A 111 -6.41 -9.48 6.90
N VAL A 112 -5.86 -9.88 5.75
CA VAL A 112 -6.57 -9.81 4.46
C VAL A 112 -7.83 -10.69 4.49
N ILE A 113 -7.74 -11.91 4.99
CA ILE A 113 -8.87 -12.84 5.04
C ILE A 113 -9.95 -12.36 6.02
N GLU A 114 -9.58 -11.89 7.20
CA GLU A 114 -10.51 -11.35 8.20
C GLU A 114 -11.26 -10.12 7.67
N ASN A 115 -10.63 -9.33 6.81
CA ASN A 115 -11.21 -8.11 6.21
C ASN A 115 -11.61 -8.28 4.73
N PHE A 116 -11.63 -9.51 4.22
CA PHE A 116 -11.82 -9.81 2.80
C PHE A 116 -13.08 -9.17 2.21
N LYS A 117 -14.20 -9.21 2.94
CA LYS A 117 -15.46 -8.61 2.50
C LYS A 117 -15.35 -7.08 2.32
N ASN A 118 -14.63 -6.39 3.18
CA ASN A 118 -14.42 -4.95 3.07
C ASN A 118 -13.49 -4.61 1.89
N LEU A 119 -12.38 -5.33 1.75
CA LEU A 119 -11.45 -5.15 0.63
C LEU A 119 -12.13 -5.41 -0.71
N MET A 120 -12.98 -6.43 -0.80
CA MET A 120 -13.76 -6.76 -2.00
C MET A 120 -14.78 -5.68 -2.38
N GLN A 121 -15.16 -4.77 -1.49
CA GLN A 121 -16.00 -3.62 -1.87
C GLN A 121 -15.30 -2.72 -2.89
N MET A 122 -13.99 -2.47 -2.72
CA MET A 122 -13.19 -1.70 -3.69
C MET A 122 -13.11 -2.39 -5.06
N ALA A 123 -13.14 -3.73 -5.09
CA ALA A 123 -13.09 -4.52 -6.31
C ALA A 123 -14.45 -4.63 -7.03
N THR A 124 -15.56 -4.37 -6.35
CA THR A 124 -16.93 -4.57 -6.87
C THR A 124 -17.71 -3.29 -7.02
N LYS A 125 -17.36 -2.22 -6.30
CA LYS A 125 -18.08 -0.96 -6.28
C LYS A 125 -17.12 0.21 -6.34
N TRP A 126 -17.34 1.12 -7.28
CA TRP A 126 -16.60 2.37 -7.34
C TRP A 126 -17.28 3.43 -6.46
N GLU A 127 -16.56 3.90 -5.43
CA GLU A 127 -16.96 5.03 -4.59
C GLU A 127 -15.81 6.05 -4.57
N ASP A 128 -16.05 7.26 -4.12
CA ASP A 128 -15.03 8.30 -3.97
C ASP A 128 -15.00 8.76 -2.49
N PRO A 129 -13.86 8.61 -1.80
CA PRO A 129 -12.62 8.00 -2.25
C PRO A 129 -12.75 6.47 -2.40
N TRP A 130 -12.07 5.92 -3.41
CA TRP A 130 -12.11 4.49 -3.72
C TRP A 130 -11.57 3.63 -2.57
N GLU A 131 -10.56 4.12 -1.86
CA GLU A 131 -9.87 3.46 -0.75
C GLU A 131 -10.66 3.48 0.57
N LYS A 132 -11.82 4.11 0.60
CA LYS A 132 -12.65 4.21 1.82
C LYS A 132 -12.85 2.89 2.56
N PRO A 133 -13.12 1.73 1.94
CA PRO A 133 -13.23 0.46 2.64
C PRO A 133 -11.93 0.04 3.33
N LEU A 134 -10.77 0.38 2.77
CA LEU A 134 -9.45 0.15 3.36
C LEU A 134 -9.23 1.06 4.58
N HIS A 135 -9.60 2.35 4.48
CA HIS A 135 -9.52 3.28 5.61
C HIS A 135 -10.41 2.86 6.78
N GLU A 136 -11.57 2.24 6.54
CA GLU A 136 -12.40 1.66 7.61
C GLU A 136 -11.74 0.47 8.32
N ILE A 137 -10.85 -0.26 7.63
CA ILE A 137 -10.05 -1.31 8.25
C ILE A 137 -8.98 -0.70 9.15
N TYR A 138 -8.31 0.39 8.75
CA TYR A 138 -7.28 1.07 9.56
C TYR A 138 -7.78 1.63 10.89
N LYS A 139 -9.09 1.85 11.04
CA LYS A 139 -9.69 2.20 12.33
C LYS A 139 -9.64 1.07 13.37
N LYS A 140 -9.38 -0.16 12.91
CA LYS A 140 -9.37 -1.37 13.75
C LYS A 140 -8.02 -2.07 13.74
N VAL A 141 -7.31 -2.01 12.65
CA VAL A 141 -5.99 -2.62 12.45
C VAL A 141 -4.99 -1.50 12.19
N PRO A 142 -3.97 -1.30 13.04
CA PRO A 142 -3.02 -0.21 12.90
C PRO A 142 -2.32 -0.20 11.54
N CYS A 143 -2.21 0.98 10.93
CA CYS A 143 -1.50 1.19 9.67
C CYS A 143 -0.37 2.20 9.88
N PHE A 144 0.80 1.93 9.30
CA PHE A 144 1.99 2.76 9.47
C PHE A 144 2.62 3.14 8.12
N SER A 145 3.10 4.39 8.07
CA SER A 145 3.86 4.95 6.94
C SER A 145 5.30 5.23 7.38
N PRO A 146 6.32 4.93 6.55
CA PRO A 146 7.72 5.12 6.90
C PRO A 146 8.15 6.59 6.81
N ILE A 147 9.13 6.99 7.60
CA ILE A 147 9.78 8.30 7.53
C ILE A 147 11.31 8.07 7.50
N PRO A 148 12.01 8.45 6.43
CA PRO A 148 11.52 8.85 5.12
C PRO A 148 10.93 7.67 4.32
N SER A 149 10.30 7.99 3.19
CA SER A 149 9.66 7.02 2.29
C SER A 149 10.59 5.90 1.84
N LEU A 150 10.02 4.73 1.61
CA LEU A 150 10.68 3.55 1.03
C LEU A 150 10.36 3.37 -0.45
N SER A 151 9.38 4.10 -0.94
CA SER A 151 8.96 4.05 -2.34
C SER A 151 8.48 5.40 -2.83
N MET A 152 8.34 5.51 -4.14
CA MET A 152 7.74 6.66 -4.81
C MET A 152 6.57 6.18 -5.68
N HIS A 153 5.41 6.80 -5.52
CA HIS A 153 4.28 6.65 -6.42
C HIS A 153 4.52 7.47 -7.69
N CYS A 154 4.61 6.84 -8.84
CA CYS A 154 5.00 7.46 -10.10
C CYS A 154 3.83 8.08 -10.87
N ALA A 155 2.60 7.70 -10.56
CA ALA A 155 1.43 8.34 -11.13
C ALA A 155 1.15 9.66 -10.40
N ASN A 156 0.87 10.71 -11.20
CA ASN A 156 0.46 12.01 -10.67
C ASN A 156 1.41 12.60 -9.60
N ILE A 157 2.70 12.64 -9.90
CA ILE A 157 3.80 13.00 -8.98
C ILE A 157 3.65 14.35 -8.28
N ASN A 158 2.85 15.27 -8.85
CA ASN A 158 2.57 16.59 -8.26
C ASN A 158 1.33 16.59 -7.35
N SER A 159 0.68 15.46 -7.16
CA SER A 159 -0.47 15.33 -6.26
C SER A 159 -0.03 15.19 -4.81
N VAL A 160 -1.00 15.27 -3.91
CA VAL A 160 -0.77 15.03 -2.46
C VAL A 160 -0.38 13.58 -2.14
N TYR A 161 -0.51 12.66 -3.09
CA TYR A 161 -0.08 11.28 -3.02
C TYR A 161 1.12 10.97 -3.92
N GLY A 162 1.72 12.00 -4.52
CA GLY A 162 2.84 11.87 -5.46
C GLY A 162 4.19 11.79 -4.78
N LEU A 163 5.11 12.68 -5.18
CA LEU A 163 6.51 12.64 -4.78
C LEU A 163 6.68 12.85 -3.27
N PRO A 164 7.20 11.86 -2.54
CA PRO A 164 7.44 11.97 -1.11
C PRO A 164 8.46 13.06 -0.77
N PRO A 165 8.35 13.69 0.44
CA PRO A 165 9.37 14.59 0.92
C PRO A 165 10.73 13.89 1.10
N ASN A 166 11.81 14.61 0.83
CA ASN A 166 13.19 14.15 1.07
C ASN A 166 13.58 12.83 0.37
N ILE A 167 12.93 12.50 -0.74
CA ILE A 167 13.30 11.35 -1.56
C ILE A 167 14.17 11.78 -2.74
N ASP A 168 15.30 11.11 -2.92
CA ASP A 168 16.10 11.24 -4.14
C ASP A 168 15.53 10.31 -5.22
N TRP A 169 14.51 10.78 -5.92
CA TRP A 169 13.83 10.00 -6.94
C TRP A 169 14.74 9.62 -8.12
N LYS A 170 15.74 10.45 -8.43
CA LYS A 170 16.70 10.15 -9.51
C LYS A 170 17.56 8.96 -9.14
N ASN A 171 18.06 8.93 -7.91
CA ASN A 171 18.83 7.78 -7.43
C ASN A 171 17.99 6.50 -7.45
N ILE A 172 16.74 6.56 -6.94
CA ILE A 172 15.84 5.39 -6.97
C ILE A 172 15.59 4.94 -8.41
N TRP A 173 15.33 5.86 -9.32
CA TRP A 173 15.16 5.55 -10.73
C TRP A 173 16.39 4.89 -11.33
N ASP A 174 17.59 5.44 -11.08
CA ASP A 174 18.85 4.92 -11.58
C ASP A 174 19.19 3.55 -10.99
N GLU A 175 18.84 3.30 -9.76
CA GLU A 175 18.97 1.99 -9.12
C GLU A 175 18.05 0.94 -9.76
N ASN A 176 16.80 1.31 -10.06
CA ASN A 176 15.81 0.36 -10.59
C ASN A 176 15.94 0.07 -12.10
N LYS A 177 16.39 1.04 -12.92
CA LYS A 177 16.51 0.85 -14.38
C LYS A 177 17.51 -0.21 -14.80
N ASN A 178 18.44 -0.59 -13.93
CA ASN A 178 19.51 -1.55 -14.20
C ASN A 178 19.16 -2.99 -13.77
N TYR A 179 18.02 -3.21 -13.15
CA TYR A 179 17.52 -4.56 -12.88
C TYR A 179 16.87 -5.11 -14.16
N LYS A 180 17.60 -5.98 -14.84
CA LYS A 180 17.12 -6.81 -15.95
C LYS A 180 16.78 -8.20 -15.44
#